data_28b55fbda8e6beada2acae8b1a426ffb
#
_entry.id   28b55fbda8e6beada2acae8b1a426ffb
#
_cell.length_a   1.000
_cell.length_b   1.000
_cell.length_c   1.000
_cell.angle_alpha   90.00
_cell.angle_beta   90.00
_cell.angle_gamma   90.00
#
_symmetry.space_group_name_H-M   'P 1'
#
loop_
_entity.id
_entity.type
_entity.pdbx_description
1 polymer ?
#
loop_
_entity_poly.entity_id
_entity_poly.type
_entity_poly.pdbx_seq_one_letter_code
_entity_poly.pdbx_strand_id
1 'polypeptide(L)'
;MRLLLAEDEEDLSRALVTVLKHNNYSVDAVYDGAEALDYLENGDNYDGVILDIMMPKMDGITVLKTIRRHGNSVPVLLLTAKAEIDDRVEGLDSGADDYLPKPFSMKELLARIRAMTRRQTDTTDNEI
;
A
#
# COMPACT_ATOMS: atom_id res chain seq x y z
N MET A 1 -5.33 12.19 -5.83
CA MET A 1 -5.18 10.73 -5.71
C MET A 1 -5.60 10.25 -4.33
N ARG A 2 -6.28 9.15 -4.30
CA ARG A 2 -6.78 8.57 -3.07
C ARG A 2 -6.03 7.29 -2.71
N LEU A 3 -5.50 7.26 -1.49
CA LEU A 3 -4.69 6.14 -0.99
C LEU A 3 -5.37 5.49 0.20
N LEU A 4 -5.21 4.17 0.31
CA LEU A 4 -5.56 3.44 1.52
C LEU A 4 -4.27 3.12 2.25
N LEU A 5 -4.22 3.44 3.55
CA LEU A 5 -3.08 3.14 4.40
C LEU A 5 -3.50 2.13 5.46
N ALA A 6 -2.90 0.96 5.44
CA ALA A 6 -3.15 -0.08 6.43
C ALA A 6 -1.89 -0.27 7.27
N GLU A 7 -1.91 0.22 8.50
CA GLU A 7 -0.80 0.20 9.43
C GLU A 7 -1.36 0.16 10.85
N ASP A 8 -1.01 -0.87 11.63
CA ASP A 8 -1.55 -1.05 12.97
C ASP A 8 -0.86 -0.19 14.04
N GLU A 9 0.35 0.28 13.79
CA GLU A 9 1.03 1.17 14.71
C GLU A 9 0.48 2.59 14.56
N GLU A 10 -0.29 3.04 15.56
CA GLU A 10 -1.04 4.28 15.44
C GLU A 10 -0.17 5.52 15.24
N ASP A 11 0.97 5.60 15.95
CA ASP A 11 1.87 6.75 15.82
C ASP A 11 2.46 6.84 14.41
N LEU A 12 2.88 5.72 13.86
CA LEU A 12 3.40 5.68 12.50
C LEU A 12 2.30 6.01 11.49
N SER A 13 1.12 5.42 11.66
CA SER A 13 -0.01 5.70 10.79
C SER A 13 -0.33 7.19 10.76
N ARG A 14 -0.38 7.82 11.93
CA ARG A 14 -0.68 9.25 12.04
C ARG A 14 0.37 10.10 11.34
N ALA A 15 1.65 9.76 11.51
CA ALA A 15 2.74 10.47 10.84
C ALA A 15 2.65 10.33 9.33
N LEU A 16 2.36 9.13 8.85
CA LEU A 16 2.21 8.87 7.41
C LEU A 16 1.04 9.63 6.82
N VAL A 17 -0.10 9.62 7.50
CA VAL A 17 -1.29 10.36 7.06
C VAL A 17 -0.97 11.86 6.92
N THR A 18 -0.28 12.42 7.91
CA THR A 18 0.08 13.83 7.91
C THR A 18 0.95 14.17 6.71
N VAL A 19 1.99 13.38 6.47
CA VAL A 19 2.91 13.62 5.35
C VAL A 19 2.21 13.45 4.00
N LEU A 20 1.38 12.43 3.87
CA LEU A 20 0.68 12.16 2.62
C LEU A 20 -0.34 13.27 2.30
N LYS A 21 -1.10 13.71 3.29
CA LYS A 21 -2.04 14.81 3.09
C LYS A 21 -1.34 16.10 2.73
N HIS A 22 -0.17 16.35 3.33
CA HIS A 22 0.64 17.52 3.00
C HIS A 22 1.12 17.48 1.55
N ASN A 23 1.23 16.31 0.98
CA ASN A 23 1.62 16.12 -0.41
C ASN A 23 0.43 15.93 -1.35
N ASN A 24 -0.74 16.37 -0.93
CA ASN A 24 -1.96 16.43 -1.72
C ASN A 24 -2.61 15.09 -2.03
N TYR A 25 -2.35 14.08 -1.20
CA TYR A 25 -3.08 12.82 -1.28
C TYR A 25 -4.28 12.84 -0.34
N SER A 26 -5.37 12.22 -0.76
CA SER A 26 -6.46 11.88 0.14
C SER A 26 -6.17 10.50 0.70
N VAL A 27 -6.28 10.33 2.02
CA VAL A 27 -5.86 9.09 2.67
C VAL A 27 -6.95 8.58 3.59
N ASP A 28 -7.32 7.31 3.43
CA ASP A 28 -8.12 6.60 4.41
C ASP A 28 -7.19 5.67 5.18
N ALA A 29 -7.22 5.73 6.50
CA ALA A 29 -6.36 4.92 7.36
C ALA A 29 -7.16 3.81 8.03
N VAL A 30 -6.63 2.59 7.97
CA VAL A 30 -7.19 1.43 8.67
C VAL A 30 -6.07 0.77 9.46
N TYR A 31 -6.41 -0.05 10.44
CA TYR A 31 -5.47 -0.50 11.46
C TYR A 31 -5.31 -2.01 11.55
N ASP A 32 -6.01 -2.76 10.73
CA ASP A 32 -5.84 -4.22 10.64
C ASP A 32 -6.16 -4.71 9.24
N GLY A 33 -5.78 -5.94 8.97
CA GLY A 33 -5.94 -6.50 7.62
C GLY A 33 -7.37 -6.78 7.23
N ALA A 34 -8.23 -7.14 8.19
CA ALA A 34 -9.64 -7.38 7.89
C ALA A 34 -10.34 -6.09 7.46
N GLU A 35 -10.04 -5.00 8.14
CA GLU A 35 -10.57 -3.69 7.79
C GLU A 35 -10.05 -3.23 6.42
N ALA A 36 -8.75 -3.46 6.17
CA ALA A 36 -8.16 -3.13 4.88
C ALA A 36 -8.87 -3.87 3.74
N LEU A 37 -9.08 -5.16 3.92
CA LEU A 37 -9.76 -5.96 2.91
C LEU A 37 -11.18 -5.47 2.66
N ASP A 38 -11.90 -5.14 3.72
CA ASP A 38 -13.27 -4.62 3.58
C ASP A 38 -13.29 -3.32 2.78
N TYR A 39 -12.39 -2.41 3.07
CA TYR A 39 -12.31 -1.14 2.35
C TYR A 39 -11.96 -1.35 0.86
N LEU A 40 -11.08 -2.30 0.58
CA LEU A 40 -10.66 -2.56 -0.80
C LEU A 40 -11.72 -3.27 -1.61
N GLU A 41 -12.54 -4.11 -1.00
CA GLU A 41 -13.57 -4.87 -1.72
C GLU A 41 -14.91 -4.15 -1.75
N ASN A 42 -15.26 -3.42 -0.70
CA ASN A 42 -16.60 -2.84 -0.55
C ASN A 42 -16.61 -1.32 -0.48
N GLY A 43 -15.44 -0.70 -0.47
CA GLY A 43 -15.32 0.74 -0.38
C GLY A 43 -15.12 1.41 -1.73
N ASP A 44 -14.59 2.63 -1.67
CA ASP A 44 -14.31 3.40 -2.87
C ASP A 44 -13.09 2.86 -3.60
N ASN A 45 -12.93 3.32 -4.83
CA ASN A 45 -11.74 2.97 -5.61
C ASN A 45 -10.55 3.77 -5.11
N TYR A 46 -9.42 3.09 -4.95
CA TYR A 46 -8.16 3.69 -4.54
C TYR A 46 -7.18 3.71 -5.69
N ASP A 47 -6.34 4.74 -5.72
CA ASP A 47 -5.27 4.86 -6.71
C ASP A 47 -4.01 4.12 -6.27
N GLY A 48 -3.90 3.84 -4.99
CA GLY A 48 -2.78 3.09 -4.44
C GLY A 48 -3.07 2.65 -3.02
N VAL A 49 -2.34 1.63 -2.57
CA VAL A 49 -2.46 1.06 -1.22
C VAL A 49 -1.10 0.96 -0.60
N ILE A 50 -0.96 1.42 0.64
CA ILE A 50 0.22 1.22 1.46
C ILE A 50 -0.17 0.22 2.53
N LEU A 51 0.48 -0.93 2.55
CA LEU A 51 0.01 -2.09 3.28
C LEU A 51 1.13 -2.70 4.10
N ASP A 52 1.03 -2.62 5.41
CA ASP A 52 1.99 -3.27 6.30
C ASP A 52 1.78 -4.79 6.23
N ILE A 53 2.85 -5.55 6.22
CA ILE A 53 2.77 -7.01 6.20
C ILE A 53 2.26 -7.52 7.54
N MET A 54 2.81 -7.02 8.65
CA MET A 54 2.49 -7.52 10.00
C MET A 54 1.34 -6.73 10.61
N MET A 55 0.13 -7.28 10.55
CA MET A 55 -1.06 -6.65 11.11
C MET A 55 -1.94 -7.67 11.83
N PRO A 56 -2.73 -7.21 12.83
CA PRO A 56 -3.72 -8.09 13.48
C PRO A 56 -4.80 -8.56 12.51
N LYS A 57 -5.43 -9.64 12.85
CA LYS A 57 -6.58 -10.25 12.17
C LYS A 57 -6.25 -10.86 10.82
N MET A 58 -5.52 -10.14 9.97
CA MET A 58 -5.12 -10.64 8.66
C MET A 58 -3.85 -9.90 8.25
N ASP A 59 -2.80 -10.62 7.87
CA ASP A 59 -1.55 -9.98 7.46
C ASP A 59 -1.67 -9.36 6.06
N GLY A 60 -0.74 -8.47 5.75
CA GLY A 60 -0.79 -7.71 4.49
C GLY A 60 -0.66 -8.57 3.25
N ILE A 61 0.12 -9.63 3.32
CA ILE A 61 0.29 -10.51 2.16
C ILE A 61 -1.01 -11.26 1.85
N THR A 62 -1.71 -11.70 2.89
CA THR A 62 -3.01 -12.35 2.72
C THR A 62 -4.04 -11.38 2.11
N VAL A 63 -4.06 -10.13 2.57
CA VAL A 63 -4.93 -9.10 1.99
C VAL A 63 -4.61 -8.94 0.50
N LEU A 64 -3.33 -8.82 0.17
CA LEU A 64 -2.89 -8.63 -1.21
C LEU A 64 -3.29 -9.79 -2.10
N LYS A 65 -3.01 -11.02 -1.66
CA LYS A 65 -3.39 -12.22 -2.42
C LYS A 65 -4.89 -12.26 -2.66
N THR A 66 -5.67 -11.89 -1.66
CA THR A 66 -7.14 -11.94 -1.75
C THR A 66 -7.66 -10.95 -2.78
N ILE A 67 -7.19 -9.70 -2.74
CA ILE A 67 -7.68 -8.69 -3.70
C ILE A 67 -7.22 -9.01 -5.11
N ARG A 68 -6.01 -9.54 -5.29
CA ARG A 68 -5.55 -9.95 -6.63
C ARG A 68 -6.39 -11.09 -7.19
N ARG A 69 -6.73 -12.05 -6.34
CA ARG A 69 -7.59 -13.18 -6.74
C ARG A 69 -8.97 -12.69 -7.18
N HIS A 70 -9.46 -11.61 -6.57
CA HIS A 70 -10.76 -11.03 -6.91
C HIS A 70 -10.69 -10.03 -8.06
N GLY A 71 -9.54 -9.92 -8.72
CA GLY A 71 -9.40 -9.09 -9.91
C GLY A 71 -9.07 -7.63 -9.65
N ASN A 72 -8.79 -7.25 -8.41
CA ASN A 72 -8.41 -5.88 -8.09
C ASN A 72 -6.90 -5.71 -8.34
N SER A 73 -6.55 -4.85 -9.27
CA SER A 73 -5.17 -4.62 -9.69
C SER A 73 -4.57 -3.32 -9.15
N VAL A 74 -5.17 -2.74 -8.12
CA VAL A 74 -4.69 -1.48 -7.54
C VAL A 74 -3.20 -1.59 -7.18
N PRO A 75 -2.39 -0.56 -7.46
CA PRO A 75 -0.98 -0.58 -7.07
C PRO A 75 -0.82 -0.71 -5.57
N VAL A 76 0.06 -1.60 -5.12
CA VAL A 76 0.29 -1.88 -3.70
C VAL A 76 1.77 -1.75 -3.36
N LEU A 77 2.05 -0.94 -2.34
CA LEU A 77 3.36 -0.83 -1.72
C LEU A 77 3.30 -1.57 -0.38
N LEU A 78 4.11 -2.61 -0.23
CA LEU A 78 4.19 -3.35 1.03
C LEU A 78 5.23 -2.73 1.95
N LEU A 79 4.88 -2.57 3.22
CA LEU A 79 5.81 -2.16 4.26
C LEU A 79 6.15 -3.37 5.12
N THR A 80 7.41 -3.49 5.51
CA THR A 80 7.84 -4.62 6.34
C THR A 80 8.88 -4.17 7.35
N ALA A 81 8.84 -4.78 8.54
CA ALA A 81 9.82 -4.50 9.59
C ALA A 81 11.19 -5.09 9.26
N LYS A 82 11.26 -6.03 8.32
CA LYS A 82 12.51 -6.70 7.98
C LYS A 82 12.70 -6.77 6.48
N ALA A 83 13.94 -6.50 6.04
CA ALA A 83 14.31 -6.62 4.64
C ALA A 83 14.77 -8.05 4.33
N GLU A 84 14.01 -9.05 4.78
CA GLU A 84 14.35 -10.44 4.52
C GLU A 84 13.98 -10.83 3.10
N ILE A 85 14.86 -11.61 2.47
CA ILE A 85 14.69 -12.02 1.09
C ILE A 85 13.39 -12.80 0.89
N ASP A 86 13.08 -13.69 1.84
CA ASP A 86 11.86 -14.51 1.73
C ASP A 86 10.58 -13.66 1.75
N ASP A 87 10.51 -12.65 2.62
CA ASP A 87 9.36 -11.76 2.69
C ASP A 87 9.22 -10.94 1.42
N ARG A 88 10.34 -10.49 0.88
CA ARG A 88 10.35 -9.72 -0.36
C ARG A 88 9.86 -10.55 -1.53
N VAL A 89 10.36 -11.77 -1.65
CA VAL A 89 9.97 -12.68 -2.73
C VAL A 89 8.49 -13.02 -2.62
N GLU A 90 8.01 -13.34 -1.42
CA GLU A 90 6.60 -13.64 -1.22
C GLU A 90 5.71 -12.45 -1.55
N GLY A 91 6.12 -11.24 -1.16
CA GLY A 91 5.37 -10.03 -1.48
C GLY A 91 5.26 -9.80 -2.99
N LEU A 92 6.38 -9.91 -3.69
CA LEU A 92 6.40 -9.72 -5.15
C LEU A 92 5.60 -10.81 -5.86
N ASP A 93 5.76 -12.06 -5.43
CA ASP A 93 5.01 -13.19 -6.00
C ASP A 93 3.50 -13.05 -5.75
N SER A 94 3.11 -12.36 -4.69
CA SER A 94 1.72 -12.12 -4.37
C SER A 94 1.11 -10.98 -5.17
N GLY A 95 1.92 -10.26 -5.94
CA GLY A 95 1.44 -9.20 -6.83
C GLY A 95 1.65 -7.78 -6.34
N ALA A 96 2.58 -7.57 -5.39
CA ALA A 96 2.93 -6.22 -4.95
C ALA A 96 3.69 -5.49 -6.05
N ASP A 97 3.49 -4.18 -6.12
CA ASP A 97 4.18 -3.34 -7.10
C ASP A 97 5.53 -2.89 -6.57
N ASP A 98 5.65 -2.75 -5.25
CA ASP A 98 6.90 -2.34 -4.63
C ASP A 98 6.93 -2.80 -3.18
N TYR A 99 8.07 -2.59 -2.53
CA TYR A 99 8.37 -3.13 -1.22
C TYR A 99 9.31 -2.14 -0.51
N LEU A 100 8.97 -1.77 0.72
CA LEU A 100 9.74 -0.78 1.46
C LEU A 100 10.01 -1.28 2.88
N PRO A 101 11.28 -1.63 3.22
CA PRO A 101 11.61 -2.09 4.56
C PRO A 101 11.66 -0.94 5.56
N LYS A 102 11.23 -1.22 6.77
CA LYS A 102 11.35 -0.30 7.91
C LYS A 102 12.73 -0.48 8.55
N PRO A 103 13.35 0.58 9.04
CA PRO A 103 12.89 1.96 8.99
C PRO A 103 13.16 2.60 7.63
N PHE A 104 12.28 3.47 7.22
CA PHE A 104 12.41 4.19 5.94
C PHE A 104 12.27 5.69 6.17
N SER A 105 12.78 6.49 5.23
CA SER A 105 12.56 7.93 5.27
C SER A 105 11.23 8.27 4.59
N MET A 106 10.61 9.37 5.01
CA MET A 106 9.40 9.84 4.36
C MET A 106 9.66 10.21 2.90
N LYS A 107 10.86 10.70 2.62
CA LYS A 107 11.26 11.03 1.25
C LYS A 107 11.27 9.80 0.35
N GLU A 108 11.77 8.68 0.85
CA GLU A 108 11.78 7.43 0.10
C GLU A 108 10.37 6.90 -0.11
N LEU A 109 9.55 6.94 0.93
CA LEU A 109 8.16 6.53 0.83
C LEU A 109 7.43 7.32 -0.27
N LEU A 110 7.56 8.63 -0.24
CA LEU A 110 6.91 9.49 -1.23
C LEU A 110 7.40 9.21 -2.64
N ALA A 111 8.71 8.97 -2.80
CA ALA A 111 9.27 8.66 -4.11
C ALA A 111 8.71 7.35 -4.67
N ARG A 112 8.56 6.35 -3.83
CA ARG A 112 8.01 5.06 -4.27
C ARG A 112 6.54 5.16 -4.60
N ILE A 113 5.78 5.93 -3.83
CA ILE A 113 4.36 6.16 -4.12
C ILE A 113 4.21 6.88 -5.47
N ARG A 114 5.02 7.92 -5.71
CA ARG A 114 4.98 8.62 -7.00
C ARG A 114 5.32 7.70 -8.16
N ALA A 115 6.34 6.87 -8.01
CA ALA A 115 6.73 5.93 -9.07
C ALA A 115 5.63 4.92 -9.36
N MET A 116 5.03 4.38 -8.31
CA MET A 116 3.98 3.39 -8.40
C MET A 116 2.73 3.94 -9.09
N THR A 117 2.30 5.12 -8.70
CA THR A 117 1.10 5.75 -9.25
C THR A 117 1.36 6.40 -10.61
N ARG A 118 2.60 6.84 -10.86
CA ARG A 118 2.98 7.40 -12.15
C ARG A 118 2.92 6.35 -13.27
N ARG A 119 3.32 5.11 -12.98
CA ARG A 119 3.26 4.05 -13.99
C ARG A 119 1.85 3.86 -14.52
N GLN A 120 0.86 3.93 -13.64
CA GLN A 120 -0.54 3.84 -14.02
C GLN A 120 -0.96 5.03 -14.88
N THR A 121 -0.52 6.23 -14.51
CA THR A 121 -0.78 7.45 -15.25
C THR A 121 -0.08 7.44 -16.60
N ASP A 122 1.17 7.00 -16.64
CA ASP A 122 1.95 6.93 -17.88
C ASP A 122 1.31 5.97 -18.88
N THR A 123 0.78 4.85 -18.40
CA THR A 123 0.07 3.91 -19.27
C THR A 123 -1.13 4.58 -19.94
N THR A 124 -1.86 5.38 -19.18
CA THR A 124 -3.00 6.14 -19.70
C THR A 124 -2.53 7.17 -20.73
N ASP A 125 -1.45 7.88 -20.44
CA ASP A 125 -0.91 8.90 -21.33
C ASP A 125 -0.42 8.31 -22.65
N ASN A 126 0.16 7.13 -22.60
CA ASN A 126 0.70 6.47 -23.79
C ASN A 126 -0.37 6.04 -24.77
N GLU A 127 -1.59 5.99 -24.35
CA GLU A 127 -2.71 5.63 -25.22
C GLU A 127 -3.16 6.79 -26.09
N ILE A 128 -2.69 7.97 -25.79
CA ILE A 128 -2.99 9.17 -26.55
C ILE A 128 -2.15 9.23 -27.80
#